data_0bf300fc38cbde6e550be66215ca7c51
#
_entry.id   0bf300fc38cbde6e550be66215ca7c51
#
_cell.length_a   1.000
_cell.length_b   1.000
_cell.length_c   1.000
_cell.angle_alpha   90.00
_cell.angle_beta   90.00
_cell.angle_gamma   90.00
#
_symmetry.space_group_name_H-M   'P 1'
#
loop_
_entity.id
_entity.type
_entity.pdbx_description
1 polymer ?
#
loop_
_entity_poly.entity_id
_entity_poly.type
_entity_poly.pdbx_seq_one_letter_code
_entity_poly.pdbx_strand_id
1 'polypeptide(L)'
;LVLQIQGSGRLRITEPDGRVATVRLAYAGHNGHGYRSVGRWLIEQGELTADTASWPAIKAWARAHLARVDEMLWANPRVVFFKEEPLPDASQGPRGAMGVPLTPERSIAVDPQSVPYGAWLWLDTTEPLSSTPLQRLVTAQDTGSAIVGAVRADYYWGCLLYTSD
;
A
#
# COMPACT_ATOMS: atom_id res chain seq x y z
N LEU A 1 9.89 -2.01 -0.60
CA LEU A 1 8.98 -3.04 -0.09
C LEU A 1 7.58 -2.47 0.16
N VAL A 2 7.41 -1.38 0.96
CA VAL A 2 6.09 -0.78 1.20
C VAL A 2 5.42 -0.36 -0.11
N LEU A 3 6.15 0.30 -1.00
CA LEU A 3 5.64 0.73 -2.31
C LEU A 3 5.13 -0.45 -3.17
N GLN A 4 5.82 -1.60 -3.11
CA GLN A 4 5.39 -2.81 -3.83
C GLN A 4 4.06 -3.37 -3.34
N ILE A 5 3.74 -3.18 -2.06
CA ILE A 5 2.48 -3.61 -1.46
C ILE A 5 1.37 -2.59 -1.73
N GLN A 6 1.70 -1.30 -1.63
CA GLN A 6 0.74 -0.21 -1.81
C GLN A 6 0.41 0.08 -3.27
N GLY A 7 1.26 -0.35 -4.22
CA GLY A 7 1.05 -0.16 -5.66
C GLY A 7 1.30 1.25 -6.18
N SER A 8 1.38 2.26 -5.33
CA SER A 8 1.70 3.63 -5.70
C SER A 8 2.30 4.41 -4.54
N GLY A 9 2.99 5.50 -4.84
CA GLY A 9 3.55 6.36 -3.80
C GLY A 9 4.18 7.61 -4.37
N ARG A 10 4.61 8.49 -3.47
CA ARG A 10 5.36 9.69 -3.81
C ARG A 10 6.78 9.55 -3.30
N LEU A 11 7.73 9.89 -4.15
CA LEU A 11 9.15 9.95 -3.79
C LEU A 11 9.60 11.40 -3.86
N ARG A 12 10.30 11.81 -2.83
CA ARG A 12 11.04 13.07 -2.82
C ARG A 12 12.48 12.74 -3.22
N ILE A 13 12.90 13.22 -4.36
CA ILE A 13 14.21 12.96 -4.95
C ILE A 13 15.04 14.25 -4.79
N THR A 14 16.25 14.11 -4.28
CA THR A 14 17.24 15.19 -4.31
C THR A 14 18.19 14.89 -5.46
N GLU A 15 18.18 15.77 -6.46
CA GLU A 15 19.06 15.69 -7.63
C GLU A 15 20.51 16.01 -7.24
N PRO A 16 21.50 15.60 -8.05
CA PRO A 16 22.91 15.91 -7.78
C PRO A 16 23.23 17.40 -7.68
N ASP A 17 22.42 18.26 -8.30
CA ASP A 17 22.53 19.73 -8.24
C ASP A 17 21.82 20.35 -7.02
N GLY A 18 21.29 19.50 -6.11
CA GLY A 18 20.59 19.91 -4.90
C GLY A 18 19.11 20.28 -5.09
N ARG A 19 18.59 20.24 -6.32
CA ARG A 19 17.15 20.43 -6.55
C ARG A 19 16.35 19.26 -5.93
N VAL A 20 15.23 19.60 -5.33
CA VAL A 20 14.30 18.62 -4.78
C VAL A 20 13.07 18.53 -5.67
N ALA A 21 12.81 17.35 -6.20
CA ALA A 21 11.62 17.04 -6.98
C ALA A 21 10.74 16.02 -6.24
N THR A 22 9.44 16.18 -6.36
CA THR A 22 8.50 15.16 -5.91
C THR A 22 7.90 14.46 -7.12
N VAL A 23 8.09 13.16 -7.23
CA VAL A 23 7.55 12.34 -8.31
C VAL A 23 6.52 11.37 -7.76
N ARG A 24 5.52 11.04 -8.56
CA ARG A 24 4.57 9.96 -8.30
C ARG A 24 5.05 8.71 -9.02
N LEU A 25 5.14 7.60 -8.28
CA LEU A 25 5.27 6.28 -8.87
C LEU A 25 3.93 5.55 -8.81
N ALA A 26 3.51 4.99 -9.92
CA ALA A 26 2.32 4.18 -10.04
C ALA A 26 2.68 2.76 -10.48
N TYR A 27 1.86 1.80 -10.07
CA TYR A 27 1.99 0.42 -10.48
C TYR A 27 1.96 0.31 -12.02
N ALA A 28 2.92 -0.42 -12.59
CA ALA A 28 3.01 -0.68 -14.03
C ALA A 28 2.87 -2.16 -14.38
N GLY A 29 3.01 -3.05 -13.40
CA GLY A 29 2.93 -4.48 -13.60
C GLY A 29 3.77 -5.26 -12.59
N HIS A 30 3.81 -6.57 -12.75
CA HIS A 30 4.70 -7.45 -11.98
C HIS A 30 5.19 -8.61 -12.86
N ASN A 31 6.20 -9.33 -12.38
CA ASN A 31 6.86 -10.44 -13.11
C ASN A 31 6.07 -11.77 -13.13
N GLY A 32 4.81 -11.80 -12.72
CA GLY A 32 3.96 -12.99 -12.73
C GLY A 32 4.10 -13.95 -11.55
N HIS A 33 5.14 -13.82 -10.74
CA HIS A 33 5.33 -14.70 -9.57
C HIS A 33 4.33 -14.42 -8.44
N GLY A 34 4.05 -15.44 -7.62
CA GLY A 34 3.26 -15.31 -6.41
C GLY A 34 3.95 -14.43 -5.36
N TYR A 35 3.17 -13.69 -4.57
CA TYR A 35 3.71 -12.91 -3.46
C TYR A 35 4.06 -13.80 -2.28
N ARG A 36 5.25 -13.61 -1.70
CA ARG A 36 5.65 -14.20 -0.43
C ARG A 36 5.95 -13.11 0.58
N SER A 37 5.28 -13.16 1.72
CA SER A 37 5.45 -12.16 2.78
C SER A 37 6.84 -12.26 3.43
N VAL A 38 7.54 -11.12 3.50
CA VAL A 38 8.81 -11.04 4.22
C VAL A 38 8.64 -11.23 5.73
N GLY A 39 7.49 -10.82 6.29
CA GLY A 39 7.16 -11.11 7.68
C GLY A 39 7.03 -12.61 7.94
N ARG A 40 6.39 -13.34 7.04
CA ARG A 40 6.31 -14.79 7.11
C ARG A 40 7.68 -15.46 7.01
N TRP A 41 8.53 -14.98 6.11
CA TRP A 41 9.91 -15.45 6.01
C TRP A 41 10.68 -15.25 7.32
N LEU A 42 10.57 -14.08 7.95
CA LEU A 42 11.21 -13.81 9.26
C LEU A 42 10.69 -14.73 10.37
N ILE A 43 9.41 -15.10 10.36
CA ILE A 43 8.86 -16.08 11.30
C ILE A 43 9.46 -17.46 11.02
N GLU A 44 9.54 -17.88 9.77
CA GLU A 44 10.14 -19.17 9.37
C GLU A 44 11.64 -19.25 9.72
N GLN A 45 12.35 -18.11 9.75
CA GLN A 45 13.75 -18.03 10.21
C GLN A 45 13.90 -17.96 11.74
N GLY A 46 12.79 -17.90 12.49
CA GLY A 46 12.81 -17.76 13.95
C GLY A 46 13.20 -16.38 14.46
N GLU A 47 13.24 -15.38 13.59
CA GLU A 47 13.62 -14.00 13.91
C GLU A 47 12.47 -13.20 14.53
N LEU A 48 11.23 -13.55 14.17
CA LEU A 48 9.99 -12.99 14.71
C LEU A 48 9.00 -14.09 15.02
N THR A 49 8.00 -13.78 15.83
CA THR A 49 6.82 -14.63 16.05
C THR A 49 5.61 -14.08 15.32
N ALA A 50 4.54 -14.87 15.18
CA ALA A 50 3.31 -14.41 14.58
C ALA A 50 2.73 -13.15 15.27
N ASP A 51 2.86 -13.08 16.59
CA ASP A 51 2.35 -11.97 17.41
C ASP A 51 3.21 -10.71 17.31
N THR A 52 4.51 -10.87 17.00
CA THR A 52 5.47 -9.75 16.92
C THR A 52 5.74 -9.27 15.50
N ALA A 53 5.32 -10.03 14.47
CA ALA A 53 5.56 -9.71 13.06
C ALA A 53 4.73 -8.49 12.61
N SER A 54 5.24 -7.32 12.92
CA SER A 54 4.67 -6.01 12.55
C SER A 54 5.63 -5.23 11.65
N TRP A 55 5.12 -4.21 10.96
CA TRP A 55 5.97 -3.34 10.14
C TRP A 55 7.11 -2.68 10.93
N PRO A 56 6.89 -2.14 12.13
CA PRO A 56 8.00 -1.63 12.94
C PRO A 56 9.04 -2.69 13.25
N ALA A 57 8.61 -3.91 13.60
CA ALA A 57 9.54 -5.01 13.92
C ALA A 57 10.36 -5.45 12.68
N ILE A 58 9.73 -5.56 11.50
CA ILE A 58 10.43 -5.88 10.24
C ILE A 58 11.47 -4.80 9.91
N LYS A 59 11.13 -3.52 10.07
CA LYS A 59 12.07 -2.41 9.86
C LYS A 59 13.22 -2.43 10.86
N ALA A 60 12.94 -2.71 12.13
CA ALA A 60 13.95 -2.81 13.19
C ALA A 60 14.92 -3.96 12.89
N TRP A 61 14.38 -5.13 12.52
CA TRP A 61 15.20 -6.27 12.13
C TRP A 61 16.10 -5.94 10.93
N ALA A 62 15.57 -5.33 9.88
CA ALA A 62 16.34 -4.95 8.69
C ALA A 62 17.47 -3.97 9.02
N ARG A 63 17.24 -3.01 9.93
CA ARG A 63 18.28 -2.07 10.39
C ARG A 63 19.38 -2.77 11.20
N ALA A 64 19.02 -3.78 11.98
CA ALA A 64 19.96 -4.54 12.81
C ALA A 64 20.77 -5.58 11.99
N HIS A 65 20.26 -6.02 10.82
CA HIS A 65 20.85 -7.10 10.04
C HIS A 65 21.12 -6.68 8.59
N LEU A 66 21.84 -5.58 8.39
CA LEU A 66 22.06 -4.99 7.05
C LEU A 66 22.62 -6.00 6.04
N ALA A 67 23.48 -6.90 6.45
CA ALA A 67 24.06 -7.93 5.58
C ALA A 67 23.04 -8.99 5.10
N ARG A 68 21.89 -9.11 5.77
CA ARG A 68 20.84 -10.09 5.46
C ARG A 68 19.59 -9.45 4.84
N VAL A 69 19.59 -8.14 4.62
CA VAL A 69 18.43 -7.45 4.05
C VAL A 69 18.08 -7.98 2.65
N ASP A 70 19.10 -8.21 1.83
CA ASP A 70 18.87 -8.73 0.47
C ASP A 70 18.29 -10.14 0.51
N GLU A 71 18.75 -11.01 1.41
CA GLU A 71 18.20 -12.35 1.64
C GLU A 71 16.69 -12.27 1.95
N MET A 72 16.32 -11.39 2.89
CA MET A 72 14.93 -11.14 3.26
C MET A 72 14.10 -10.62 2.07
N LEU A 73 14.62 -9.68 1.29
CA LEU A 73 13.92 -9.11 0.14
C LEU A 73 13.75 -10.13 -0.99
N TRP A 74 14.75 -10.96 -1.25
CA TRP A 74 14.72 -11.99 -2.29
C TRP A 74 13.84 -13.20 -1.92
N ALA A 75 13.49 -13.36 -0.65
CA ALA A 75 12.51 -14.36 -0.23
C ALA A 75 11.14 -14.16 -0.91
N ASN A 76 10.83 -12.94 -1.35
CA ASN A 76 9.66 -12.65 -2.18
C ASN A 76 10.05 -12.68 -3.67
N PRO A 77 9.66 -13.70 -4.45
CA PRO A 77 9.99 -13.78 -5.87
C PRO A 77 9.21 -12.77 -6.74
N ARG A 78 8.15 -12.15 -6.20
CA ARG A 78 7.38 -11.15 -6.93
C ARG A 78 8.14 -9.83 -6.99
N VAL A 79 8.44 -9.38 -8.21
CA VAL A 79 8.96 -8.04 -8.50
C VAL A 79 7.83 -7.20 -9.07
N VAL A 80 7.62 -6.02 -8.51
CA VAL A 80 6.64 -5.03 -8.98
C VAL A 80 7.39 -3.93 -9.75
N PHE A 81 6.88 -3.61 -10.92
CA PHE A 81 7.37 -2.52 -11.77
C PHE A 81 6.54 -1.28 -11.56
N PHE A 82 7.20 -0.14 -11.60
CA PHE A 82 6.58 1.17 -11.45
C PHE A 82 6.86 2.04 -12.68
N LYS A 83 5.94 2.94 -12.95
CA LYS A 83 6.12 4.05 -13.91
C LYS A 83 5.99 5.37 -13.17
N GLU A 84 6.72 6.36 -13.64
CA GLU A 84 6.52 7.73 -13.19
C GLU A 84 5.26 8.30 -13.83
N GLU A 85 4.45 8.98 -13.04
CA GLU A 85 3.27 9.69 -13.49
C GLU A 85 3.40 11.19 -13.16
N PRO A 86 2.88 12.06 -14.04
CA PRO A 86 2.80 13.48 -13.72
C PRO A 86 2.04 13.73 -12.41
N LEU A 87 2.55 14.66 -11.62
CA LEU A 87 1.93 15.12 -10.38
C LEU A 87 1.65 16.62 -10.45
N PRO A 88 0.72 17.06 -11.33
CA PRO A 88 0.42 18.49 -11.51
C PRO A 88 -0.19 19.12 -10.26
N ASP A 89 -0.86 18.31 -9.45
CA ASP A 89 -1.48 18.72 -8.19
C ASP A 89 -1.13 17.73 -7.10
N ALA A 90 -0.32 18.18 -6.14
CA ALA A 90 0.13 17.37 -5.01
C ALA A 90 -1.01 17.01 -4.03
N SER A 91 -2.18 17.65 -4.11
CA SER A 91 -3.34 17.31 -3.28
C SER A 91 -4.10 16.09 -3.78
N GLN A 92 -3.98 15.77 -5.08
CA GLN A 92 -4.70 14.63 -5.68
C GLN A 92 -4.12 13.31 -5.22
N GLY A 93 -5.00 12.38 -4.82
CA GLY A 93 -4.66 10.98 -4.54
C GLY A 93 -4.10 10.23 -5.75
N PRO A 94 -3.59 9.01 -5.55
CA PRO A 94 -3.22 8.13 -6.65
C PRO A 94 -4.45 7.78 -7.49
N ARG A 95 -4.24 7.39 -8.75
CA ARG A 95 -5.33 6.83 -9.56
C ARG A 95 -5.62 5.42 -9.09
N GLY A 96 -6.89 5.14 -8.75
CA GLY A 96 -7.38 3.80 -8.48
C GLY A 96 -7.60 3.00 -9.77
N ALA A 97 -8.02 1.75 -9.64
CA ALA A 97 -8.31 0.85 -10.75
C ALA A 97 -9.44 1.36 -11.67
N MET A 98 -10.35 2.18 -11.15
CA MET A 98 -11.38 2.89 -11.94
C MET A 98 -10.78 3.97 -12.85
N GLY A 99 -9.49 4.30 -12.75
CA GLY A 99 -8.82 5.32 -13.55
C GLY A 99 -9.00 6.76 -13.06
N VAL A 100 -9.63 6.97 -11.91
CA VAL A 100 -9.85 8.29 -11.28
C VAL A 100 -8.98 8.46 -10.04
N PRO A 101 -8.64 9.71 -9.66
CA PRO A 101 -7.93 9.96 -8.42
C PRO A 101 -8.76 9.51 -7.20
N LEU A 102 -8.12 8.81 -6.28
CA LEU A 102 -8.74 8.44 -5.01
C LEU A 102 -8.90 9.66 -4.11
N THR A 103 -10.05 9.79 -3.49
CA THR A 103 -10.35 10.85 -2.52
C THR A 103 -10.19 10.29 -1.11
N PRO A 104 -9.35 10.92 -0.26
CA PRO A 104 -9.23 10.52 1.13
C PRO A 104 -10.58 10.43 1.82
N GLU A 105 -10.76 9.37 2.58
CA GLU A 105 -11.97 9.12 3.36
C GLU A 105 -13.29 8.98 2.55
N ARG A 106 -13.20 8.84 1.22
CA ARG A 106 -14.35 8.67 0.33
C ARG A 106 -14.18 7.53 -0.67
N SER A 107 -12.94 7.09 -0.91
CA SER A 107 -12.66 6.00 -1.84
C SER A 107 -12.36 4.72 -1.10
N ILE A 108 -12.85 3.61 -1.63
CA ILE A 108 -12.54 2.26 -1.16
C ILE A 108 -12.07 1.37 -2.31
N ALA A 109 -11.22 0.41 -1.97
CA ALA A 109 -10.87 -0.70 -2.85
C ALA A 109 -11.73 -1.91 -2.50
N VAL A 110 -12.25 -2.58 -3.53
CA VAL A 110 -13.21 -3.69 -3.43
C VAL A 110 -12.82 -4.84 -4.33
N ASP A 111 -13.49 -5.98 -4.16
CA ASP A 111 -13.48 -7.06 -5.15
C ASP A 111 -14.44 -6.68 -6.31
N PRO A 112 -13.94 -6.42 -7.52
CA PRO A 112 -14.78 -5.97 -8.64
C PRO A 112 -15.73 -7.07 -9.15
N GLN A 113 -15.52 -8.34 -8.78
CA GLN A 113 -16.45 -9.42 -9.07
C GLN A 113 -17.71 -9.35 -8.20
N SER A 114 -17.61 -8.72 -7.04
CA SER A 114 -18.70 -8.61 -6.07
C SER A 114 -19.32 -7.21 -6.06
N VAL A 115 -18.51 -6.17 -6.23
CA VAL A 115 -18.94 -4.77 -6.17
C VAL A 115 -18.37 -4.02 -7.39
N PRO A 116 -19.23 -3.52 -8.31
CA PRO A 116 -18.75 -2.80 -9.49
C PRO A 116 -18.12 -1.45 -9.13
N TYR A 117 -17.11 -1.04 -9.92
CA TYR A 117 -16.53 0.30 -9.76
C TYR A 117 -17.59 1.38 -9.99
N GLY A 118 -17.50 2.45 -9.20
CA GLY A 118 -18.45 3.55 -9.19
C GLY A 118 -19.66 3.31 -8.28
N ALA A 119 -19.84 2.12 -7.71
CA ALA A 119 -20.89 1.86 -6.75
C ALA A 119 -20.70 2.74 -5.49
N TRP A 120 -21.81 3.29 -5.03
CA TRP A 120 -21.88 4.01 -3.77
C TRP A 120 -22.29 3.05 -2.66
N LEU A 121 -21.53 3.05 -1.57
CA LEU A 121 -21.75 2.18 -0.44
C LEU A 121 -21.80 3.00 0.85
N TRP A 122 -22.68 2.59 1.75
CA TRP A 122 -22.65 3.09 3.12
C TRP A 122 -21.68 2.21 3.92
N LEU A 123 -20.57 2.81 4.37
CA LEU A 123 -19.64 2.16 5.28
C LEU A 123 -20.14 2.36 6.69
N ASP A 124 -20.31 1.26 7.41
CA ASP A 124 -20.66 1.24 8.83
C ASP A 124 -19.72 0.30 9.58
N THR A 125 -18.74 0.88 10.25
CA THR A 125 -17.68 0.17 10.95
C THR A 125 -17.12 1.05 12.09
N THR A 126 -15.94 0.73 12.60
CA THR A 126 -15.20 1.56 13.56
C THR A 126 -13.88 2.04 12.99
N GLU A 127 -13.36 3.13 13.53
CA GLU A 127 -11.98 3.55 13.25
C GLU A 127 -10.98 2.48 13.72
N PRO A 128 -9.82 2.34 13.03
CA PRO A 128 -8.82 1.35 13.40
C PRO A 128 -8.40 1.47 14.87
N LEU A 129 -8.31 0.32 15.54
CA LEU A 129 -7.90 0.21 16.95
C LEU A 129 -8.74 1.03 17.94
N SER A 130 -10.00 1.30 17.59
CA SER A 130 -10.91 2.13 18.38
C SER A 130 -12.33 1.57 18.32
N SER A 131 -13.19 2.05 19.23
CA SER A 131 -14.64 1.83 19.20
C SER A 131 -15.40 3.01 18.58
N THR A 132 -14.71 4.02 18.09
CA THR A 132 -15.31 5.19 17.45
C THR A 132 -16.01 4.79 16.15
N PRO A 133 -17.31 5.08 15.98
CA PRO A 133 -18.01 4.74 14.76
C PRO A 133 -17.43 5.46 13.54
N LEU A 134 -17.24 4.72 12.45
CA LEU A 134 -16.87 5.22 11.14
C LEU A 134 -18.04 4.96 10.18
N GLN A 135 -18.92 5.95 10.05
CA GLN A 135 -20.14 5.88 9.25
C GLN A 135 -20.13 6.94 8.17
N ARG A 136 -20.01 6.52 6.91
CA ARG A 136 -19.98 7.47 5.78
C ARG A 136 -20.27 6.85 4.43
N LEU A 137 -20.72 7.69 3.51
CA LEU A 137 -20.85 7.33 2.10
C LEU A 137 -19.46 7.28 1.45
N VAL A 138 -19.18 6.18 0.77
CA VAL A 138 -17.92 5.91 0.05
C VAL A 138 -18.21 5.41 -1.35
N THR A 139 -17.21 5.47 -2.24
CA THR A 139 -17.31 5.00 -3.62
C THR A 139 -16.26 3.94 -3.90
N ALA A 140 -16.66 2.85 -4.55
CA ALA A 140 -15.77 1.79 -5.02
C ALA A 140 -14.96 2.29 -6.23
N GLN A 141 -13.68 2.63 -6.04
CA GLN A 141 -12.85 3.24 -7.08
C GLN A 141 -11.52 2.53 -7.29
N ASP A 142 -11.24 1.51 -6.48
CA ASP A 142 -9.98 0.79 -6.54
C ASP A 142 -10.17 -0.71 -6.27
N THR A 143 -9.09 -1.48 -6.45
CA THR A 143 -9.02 -2.90 -6.12
C THR A 143 -7.59 -3.28 -5.72
N GLY A 144 -7.42 -4.50 -5.26
CA GLY A 144 -6.11 -5.09 -5.00
C GLY A 144 -6.18 -6.62 -5.04
N SER A 145 -5.07 -7.27 -5.39
CA SER A 145 -5.03 -8.73 -5.55
C SER A 145 -5.38 -9.53 -4.28
N ALA A 146 -5.31 -8.90 -3.12
CA ALA A 146 -5.67 -9.49 -1.84
C ALA A 146 -7.09 -9.10 -1.38
N ILE A 147 -7.78 -8.23 -2.13
CA ILE A 147 -9.13 -7.75 -1.79
C ILE A 147 -10.12 -8.64 -2.53
N VAL A 148 -10.56 -9.69 -1.85
CA VAL A 148 -11.42 -10.73 -2.41
C VAL A 148 -12.64 -10.93 -1.52
N GLY A 149 -13.82 -11.04 -2.15
CA GLY A 149 -15.11 -11.28 -1.50
C GLY A 149 -15.97 -10.04 -1.30
N ALA A 150 -17.27 -10.27 -1.20
CA ALA A 150 -18.30 -9.23 -1.22
C ALA A 150 -18.28 -8.27 -0.02
N VAL A 151 -17.77 -8.73 1.11
CA VAL A 151 -17.80 -7.97 2.39
C VAL A 151 -16.47 -7.32 2.74
N ARG A 152 -15.43 -7.52 1.90
CA ARG A 152 -14.13 -6.90 2.13
C ARG A 152 -14.02 -5.59 1.36
N ALA A 153 -13.61 -4.55 2.09
CA ALA A 153 -13.23 -3.28 1.50
C ALA A 153 -12.00 -2.73 2.22
N ASP A 154 -11.06 -2.17 1.47
CA ASP A 154 -9.90 -1.47 2.01
C ASP A 154 -10.14 0.04 1.86
N TYR A 155 -10.12 0.78 2.96
CA TYR A 155 -10.47 2.18 3.03
C TYR A 155 -9.27 3.09 2.76
N TYR A 156 -9.44 4.07 1.87
CA TYR A 156 -8.38 5.00 1.53
C TYR A 156 -8.36 6.21 2.47
N TRP A 157 -7.45 6.20 3.43
CA TRP A 157 -7.24 7.28 4.41
C TRP A 157 -6.54 8.52 3.84
N GLY A 158 -5.98 8.42 2.63
CA GLY A 158 -5.14 9.44 2.02
C GLY A 158 -3.65 9.10 2.07
N CYS A 159 -2.82 10.02 1.57
CA CYS A 159 -1.37 9.89 1.70
C CYS A 159 -0.96 10.21 3.14
N LEU A 160 -0.76 9.19 3.93
CA LEU A 160 -0.01 9.34 5.17
C LEU A 160 1.43 9.64 4.77
N LEU A 161 1.92 10.83 5.10
CA LEU A 161 3.34 11.10 5.08
C LEU A 161 3.96 10.27 6.19
N TYR A 162 4.51 9.11 5.85
CA TYR A 162 5.45 8.46 6.75
C TYR A 162 6.72 9.29 6.74
N THR A 163 6.81 10.28 7.61
CA THR A 163 8.07 10.86 8.00
C THR A 163 8.77 9.78 8.82
N SER A 164 9.77 9.14 8.22
CA SER A 164 10.75 8.38 9.00
C SER A 164 11.62 9.39 9.71
N ASP A 165 11.38 9.63 10.99
CA ASP A 165 12.41 10.15 11.89
C ASP A 165 13.47 9.07 12.12
#